data_8be7aa8a2da15492deefc06f0d5f6727
#
_entry.id   8be7aa8a2da15492deefc06f0d5f6727
#
_cell.length_a   1.000
_cell.length_b   1.000
_cell.length_c   1.000
_cell.angle_alpha   90.00
_cell.angle_beta   90.00
_cell.angle_gamma   90.00
#
_symmetry.space_group_name_H-M   'P 1'
#
loop_
_entity.id
_entity.type
_entity.pdbx_description
1 polymer ?
#
loop_
_entity_poly.entity_id
_entity_poly.type
_entity_poly.pdbx_seq_one_letter_code
_entity_poly.pdbx_strand_id
1 'polypeptide(L)'
;MIVVEPTSPRANGTQDLLELSHALMLSLFSPESCHFLDLDALEADNIHLFAAREGLDFLGTGALAIKDGYGEVKSMFTLESARGKGVGAALLRQLEDTAREHGLTSLKLETGDTLHAAHRLYERNGFTFCGPFGDYKDIPESLFMVKSLETDQ
;
A
#
# COMPACT_ATOMS: atom_id res chain seq x y z
N MET A 1 3.57 -9.00 19.33
CA MET A 1 3.18 -9.66 18.07
C MET A 1 2.38 -8.68 17.20
N ILE A 2 2.74 -8.57 15.95
CA ILE A 2 2.04 -7.69 15.01
C ILE A 2 0.83 -8.44 14.46
N VAL A 3 -0.34 -7.82 14.57
CA VAL A 3 -1.60 -8.34 14.05
C VAL A 3 -2.05 -7.44 12.89
N VAL A 4 -2.36 -8.05 11.76
CA VAL A 4 -2.93 -7.34 10.60
C VAL A 4 -4.39 -7.74 10.46
N GLU A 5 -5.27 -6.75 10.39
CA GLU A 5 -6.71 -7.01 10.36
C GLU A 5 -7.44 -6.00 9.46
N PRO A 6 -8.59 -6.38 8.91
CA PRO A 6 -9.43 -5.44 8.16
C PRO A 6 -9.85 -4.28 9.06
N THR A 7 -9.95 -3.10 8.47
CA THR A 7 -10.33 -1.89 9.22
C THR A 7 -11.11 -0.93 8.32
N SER A 8 -11.74 0.06 8.94
CA SER A 8 -12.40 1.16 8.23
C SER A 8 -11.46 2.36 8.20
N PRO A 9 -11.46 3.16 7.12
CA PRO A 9 -10.62 4.37 7.07
C PRO A 9 -10.97 5.38 8.14
N ARG A 10 -12.18 5.32 8.70
CA ARG A 10 -12.62 6.24 9.74
C ARG A 10 -12.51 5.66 11.15
N ALA A 11 -12.00 4.43 11.28
CA ALA A 11 -11.79 3.83 12.59
C ALA A 11 -10.70 4.57 13.36
N ASN A 12 -10.87 4.65 14.69
CA ASN A 12 -9.84 5.26 15.54
C ASN A 12 -8.52 4.54 15.36
N GLY A 13 -7.43 5.30 15.35
CA GLY A 13 -6.10 4.77 15.08
C GLY A 13 -5.80 4.65 13.59
N THR A 14 -6.68 4.03 12.82
CA THR A 14 -6.52 3.92 11.37
C THR A 14 -6.59 5.29 10.70
N GLN A 15 -7.61 6.08 11.02
CA GLN A 15 -7.76 7.42 10.43
C GLN A 15 -6.55 8.29 10.74
N ASP A 16 -6.04 8.23 11.96
CA ASP A 16 -4.86 8.99 12.37
C ASP A 16 -3.65 8.65 11.50
N LEU A 17 -3.43 7.35 11.23
CA LEU A 17 -2.32 6.90 10.38
C LEU A 17 -2.50 7.38 8.94
N LEU A 18 -3.71 7.29 8.41
CA LEU A 18 -4.00 7.75 7.04
C LEU A 18 -3.75 9.25 6.90
N GLU A 19 -4.15 10.04 7.89
CA GLU A 19 -3.92 11.48 7.87
C GLU A 19 -2.44 11.82 7.94
N LEU A 20 -1.66 11.11 8.75
CA LEU A 20 -0.21 11.26 8.79
C LEU A 20 0.43 10.92 7.45
N SER A 21 -0.02 9.83 6.83
CA SER A 21 0.47 9.40 5.52
C SER A 21 0.20 10.45 4.43
N HIS A 22 -1.03 10.96 4.39
CA HIS A 22 -1.42 11.97 3.41
C HIS A 22 -0.63 13.27 3.59
N ALA A 23 -0.44 13.70 4.85
CA ALA A 23 0.33 14.88 5.15
C ALA A 23 1.79 14.72 4.71
N LEU A 24 2.36 13.53 4.92
CA LEU A 24 3.72 13.24 4.49
C LEU A 24 3.84 13.33 2.96
N MET A 25 2.92 12.74 2.22
CA MET A 25 2.95 12.80 0.75
C MET A 25 2.87 14.24 0.25
N LEU A 26 1.97 15.04 0.82
CA LEU A 26 1.82 16.45 0.44
C LEU A 26 3.04 17.29 0.80
N SER A 27 3.83 16.85 1.79
CA SER A 27 5.08 17.55 2.16
C SER A 27 6.24 17.21 1.23
N LEU A 28 6.21 16.04 0.57
CA LEU A 28 7.30 15.54 -0.26
C LEU A 28 7.09 15.75 -1.75
N PHE A 29 5.84 15.80 -2.19
CA PHE A 29 5.50 15.85 -3.61
C PHE A 29 4.49 16.95 -3.89
N SER A 30 4.45 17.44 -5.13
CA SER A 30 3.41 18.39 -5.54
C SER A 30 2.03 17.72 -5.49
N PRO A 31 0.95 18.48 -5.27
CA PRO A 31 -0.40 17.88 -5.24
C PRO A 31 -0.74 17.06 -6.50
N GLU A 32 -0.25 17.49 -7.67
CA GLU A 32 -0.49 16.80 -8.93
C GLU A 32 0.19 15.44 -8.99
N SER A 33 1.25 15.23 -8.19
CA SER A 33 1.99 13.97 -8.13
C SER A 33 1.52 13.07 -7.00
N CYS A 34 0.57 13.52 -6.18
CA CYS A 34 0.02 12.72 -5.09
C CYS A 34 -1.17 11.91 -5.59
N HIS A 35 -1.07 10.59 -5.50
CA HIS A 35 -2.08 9.65 -6.00
C HIS A 35 -2.74 8.83 -4.91
N PHE A 36 -2.72 9.32 -3.67
CA PHE A 36 -3.35 8.60 -2.57
C PHE A 36 -4.87 8.71 -2.64
N LEU A 37 -5.54 7.70 -2.07
CA LEU A 37 -6.99 7.70 -1.94
C LEU A 37 -7.40 8.43 -0.67
N ASP A 38 -8.42 9.30 -0.76
CA ASP A 38 -8.96 9.95 0.43
C ASP A 38 -9.85 8.97 1.21
N LEU A 39 -10.39 9.41 2.36
CA LEU A 39 -11.17 8.53 3.22
C LEU A 39 -12.43 8.00 2.52
N ASP A 40 -13.11 8.84 1.72
CA ASP A 40 -14.29 8.42 0.99
C ASP A 40 -13.95 7.35 -0.05
N ALA A 41 -12.87 7.55 -0.81
CA ALA A 41 -12.43 6.59 -1.81
C ALA A 41 -12.04 5.25 -1.18
N LEU A 42 -11.45 5.28 0.01
CA LEU A 42 -11.06 4.05 0.72
C LEU A 42 -12.25 3.25 1.24
N GLU A 43 -13.45 3.84 1.24
CA GLU A 43 -14.68 3.15 1.62
C GLU A 43 -15.37 2.42 0.45
N ALA A 44 -14.83 2.54 -0.76
CA ALA A 44 -15.42 1.89 -1.94
C ALA A 44 -15.37 0.37 -1.83
N ASP A 45 -16.32 -0.32 -2.44
CA ASP A 45 -16.47 -1.77 -2.33
C ASP A 45 -15.28 -2.56 -2.87
N ASN A 46 -14.53 -1.98 -3.83
CA ASN A 46 -13.37 -2.65 -4.41
C ASN A 46 -12.08 -2.41 -3.61
N ILE A 47 -12.14 -1.73 -2.48
CA ILE A 47 -10.98 -1.43 -1.64
C ILE A 47 -11.03 -2.28 -0.38
N HIS A 48 -9.93 -2.97 -0.10
CA HIS A 48 -9.74 -3.75 1.13
C HIS A 48 -8.64 -3.09 1.94
N LEU A 49 -9.02 -2.43 3.03
CA LEU A 49 -8.09 -1.70 3.89
C LEU A 49 -7.75 -2.53 5.13
N PHE A 50 -6.46 -2.56 5.47
CA PHE A 50 -5.95 -3.27 6.64
C PHE A 50 -5.13 -2.33 7.51
N ALA A 51 -5.12 -2.62 8.81
CA ALA A 51 -4.24 -1.96 9.76
C ALA A 51 -3.39 -3.01 10.46
N ALA A 52 -2.15 -2.66 10.74
CA ALA A 52 -1.24 -3.46 11.55
C ALA A 52 -1.15 -2.83 12.93
N ARG A 53 -1.27 -3.65 13.97
CA ARG A 53 -1.17 -3.18 15.36
C ARG A 53 -0.37 -4.16 16.20
N GLU A 54 0.14 -3.66 17.30
CA GLU A 54 0.76 -4.46 18.35
C GLU A 54 0.08 -4.06 19.65
N GLY A 55 -0.72 -4.97 20.23
CA GLY A 55 -1.61 -4.61 21.33
C GLY A 55 -2.63 -3.55 20.85
N LEU A 56 -2.67 -2.41 21.53
CA LEU A 56 -3.55 -1.29 21.18
C LEU A 56 -2.86 -0.23 20.30
N ASP A 57 -1.59 -0.43 19.97
CA ASP A 57 -0.82 0.54 19.20
C ASP A 57 -0.94 0.25 17.71
N PHE A 58 -1.54 1.19 16.97
CA PHE A 58 -1.63 1.10 15.52
C PHE A 58 -0.31 1.54 14.89
N LEU A 59 0.28 0.69 14.07
CA LEU A 59 1.64 0.86 13.55
C LEU A 59 1.71 1.16 12.06
N GLY A 60 0.72 0.73 11.30
CA GLY A 60 0.75 0.94 9.86
C GLY A 60 -0.57 0.57 9.19
N THR A 61 -0.67 0.94 7.91
CA THR A 61 -1.83 0.64 7.06
C THR A 61 -1.37 0.10 5.72
N GLY A 62 -2.28 -0.55 5.02
CA GLY A 62 -2.11 -0.95 3.63
C GLY A 62 -3.47 -1.28 3.04
N ALA A 63 -3.66 -1.00 1.77
CA ALA A 63 -4.92 -1.24 1.09
C ALA A 63 -4.70 -1.95 -0.24
N LEU A 64 -5.67 -2.77 -0.62
CA LEU A 64 -5.72 -3.42 -1.91
C LEU A 64 -6.91 -2.90 -2.69
N ALA A 65 -6.66 -2.30 -3.85
CA ALA A 65 -7.72 -1.93 -4.78
C ALA A 65 -7.85 -3.04 -5.82
N ILE A 66 -9.04 -3.64 -5.90
CA ILE A 66 -9.31 -4.68 -6.89
C ILE A 66 -9.54 -4.01 -8.25
N LYS A 67 -8.69 -4.33 -9.20
CA LYS A 67 -8.77 -3.82 -10.57
C LYS A 67 -9.05 -4.98 -11.52
N ASP A 68 -9.11 -4.68 -12.81
CA ASP A 68 -9.36 -5.69 -13.83
C ASP A 68 -8.08 -6.53 -14.03
N GLY A 69 -8.06 -7.71 -13.42
CA GLY A 69 -6.97 -8.68 -13.56
C GLY A 69 -5.80 -8.50 -12.60
N TYR A 70 -5.76 -7.41 -11.84
CA TYR A 70 -4.68 -7.19 -10.86
C TYR A 70 -5.19 -6.47 -9.63
N GLY A 71 -4.38 -6.50 -8.56
CA GLY A 71 -4.62 -5.72 -7.36
C GLY A 71 -3.63 -4.57 -7.28
N GLU A 72 -4.10 -3.39 -6.95
CA GLU A 72 -3.21 -2.25 -6.76
C GLU A 72 -2.99 -2.01 -5.27
N VAL A 73 -1.72 -1.98 -4.86
CA VAL A 73 -1.33 -1.66 -3.49
C VAL A 73 -1.46 -0.16 -3.29
N LYS A 74 -2.23 0.25 -2.29
CA LYS A 74 -2.48 1.66 -1.97
C LYS A 74 -2.27 1.89 -0.48
N SER A 75 -2.06 3.14 -0.11
CA SER A 75 -2.07 3.60 1.29
C SER A 75 -1.12 2.82 2.20
N MET A 76 0.02 2.38 1.67
CA MET A 76 1.06 1.72 2.46
C MET A 76 1.78 2.77 3.31
N PHE A 77 1.72 2.59 4.61
CA PHE A 77 2.33 3.51 5.55
C PHE A 77 2.72 2.77 6.83
N THR A 78 3.91 3.06 7.34
CA THR A 78 4.37 2.55 8.63
C THR A 78 4.88 3.74 9.44
N LEU A 79 4.46 3.84 10.70
CA LEU A 79 5.00 4.86 11.61
C LEU A 79 6.52 4.75 11.64
N GLU A 80 7.19 5.89 11.69
CA GLU A 80 8.66 5.92 11.74
C GLU A 80 9.19 5.13 12.94
N SER A 81 8.53 5.26 14.09
CA SER A 81 8.91 4.54 15.31
C SER A 81 8.73 3.03 15.21
N ALA A 82 7.95 2.54 14.24
CA ALA A 82 7.68 1.12 14.05
C ALA A 82 8.49 0.50 12.92
N ARG A 83 9.33 1.27 12.24
CA ARG A 83 10.19 0.75 11.17
C ARG A 83 11.15 -0.29 11.70
N GLY A 84 11.44 -1.30 10.87
CA GLY A 84 12.33 -2.38 11.27
C GLY A 84 11.68 -3.49 12.06
N LYS A 85 10.37 -3.40 12.32
CA LYS A 85 9.61 -4.43 13.05
C LYS A 85 8.87 -5.42 12.16
N GLY A 86 8.97 -5.27 10.83
CA GLY A 86 8.29 -6.15 9.90
C GLY A 86 6.84 -5.76 9.60
N VAL A 87 6.43 -4.55 9.94
CA VAL A 87 5.04 -4.08 9.72
C VAL A 87 4.69 -4.06 8.23
N GLY A 88 5.54 -3.45 7.41
CA GLY A 88 5.29 -3.36 5.97
C GLY A 88 5.22 -4.72 5.31
N ALA A 89 6.13 -5.64 5.66
CA ALA A 89 6.12 -7.00 5.12
C ALA A 89 4.85 -7.75 5.50
N ALA A 90 4.38 -7.60 6.75
CA ALA A 90 3.16 -8.24 7.21
C ALA A 90 1.93 -7.72 6.46
N LEU A 91 1.87 -6.40 6.22
CA LEU A 91 0.80 -5.79 5.44
C LEU A 91 0.82 -6.28 3.99
N LEU A 92 1.99 -6.30 3.35
CA LEU A 92 2.11 -6.78 1.97
C LEU A 92 1.68 -8.24 1.84
N ARG A 93 2.03 -9.08 2.82
CA ARG A 93 1.60 -10.48 2.82
C ARG A 93 0.08 -10.59 2.88
N GLN A 94 -0.57 -9.77 3.71
CA GLN A 94 -2.03 -9.76 3.79
C GLN A 94 -2.66 -9.32 2.46
N LEU A 95 -2.11 -8.29 1.83
CA LEU A 95 -2.63 -7.82 0.54
C LEU A 95 -2.45 -8.90 -0.53
N GLU A 96 -1.33 -9.59 -0.52
CA GLU A 96 -1.07 -10.69 -1.45
C GLU A 96 -2.07 -11.84 -1.25
N ASP A 97 -2.31 -12.24 0.00
CA ASP A 97 -3.27 -13.29 0.33
C ASP A 97 -4.68 -12.89 -0.13
N THR A 98 -5.08 -11.65 0.13
CA THR A 98 -6.39 -11.14 -0.29
C THR A 98 -6.51 -11.13 -1.82
N ALA A 99 -5.46 -10.72 -2.52
CA ALA A 99 -5.45 -10.72 -3.98
C ALA A 99 -5.62 -12.14 -4.53
N ARG A 100 -4.93 -13.12 -3.94
CA ARG A 100 -5.08 -14.53 -4.35
C ARG A 100 -6.49 -15.04 -4.11
N GLU A 101 -7.10 -14.67 -3.00
CA GLU A 101 -8.50 -15.04 -2.70
C GLU A 101 -9.48 -14.52 -3.75
N HIS A 102 -9.15 -13.39 -4.37
CA HIS A 102 -9.96 -12.79 -5.44
C HIS A 102 -9.54 -13.23 -6.84
N GLY A 103 -8.64 -14.22 -6.95
CA GLY A 103 -8.21 -14.76 -8.23
C GLY A 103 -7.32 -13.82 -9.05
N LEU A 104 -6.70 -12.83 -8.42
CA LEU A 104 -5.84 -11.90 -9.12
C LEU A 104 -4.45 -12.52 -9.35
N THR A 105 -3.83 -12.17 -10.47
CA THR A 105 -2.57 -12.79 -10.90
C THR A 105 -1.35 -11.90 -10.66
N SER A 106 -1.55 -10.64 -10.26
CA SER A 106 -0.44 -9.75 -9.96
C SER A 106 -0.86 -8.65 -9.00
N LEU A 107 0.14 -8.09 -8.33
CA LEU A 107 0.02 -6.84 -7.58
C LEU A 107 0.84 -5.77 -8.30
N LYS A 108 0.30 -4.56 -8.36
CA LYS A 108 1.00 -3.41 -8.92
C LYS A 108 0.93 -2.25 -7.95
N LEU A 109 1.89 -1.34 -8.03
CA LEU A 109 1.88 -0.14 -7.20
C LEU A 109 2.57 1.02 -7.91
N GLU A 110 2.20 2.21 -7.50
CA GLU A 110 2.92 3.43 -7.83
C GLU A 110 3.57 3.93 -6.54
N THR A 111 4.80 4.37 -6.62
CA THR A 111 5.53 4.89 -5.46
C THR A 111 6.32 6.13 -5.86
N GLY A 112 6.58 7.02 -4.90
CA GLY A 112 7.37 8.21 -5.17
C GLY A 112 8.83 7.88 -5.42
N ASP A 113 9.47 8.63 -6.31
CA ASP A 113 10.86 8.38 -6.72
C ASP A 113 11.87 8.55 -5.58
N THR A 114 11.54 9.35 -4.56
CA THR A 114 12.43 9.60 -3.42
C THR A 114 12.17 8.68 -2.22
N LEU A 115 11.16 7.81 -2.30
CA LEU A 115 10.79 6.93 -1.19
C LEU A 115 11.64 5.65 -1.21
N HIS A 116 12.96 5.79 -1.01
CA HIS A 116 13.92 4.69 -1.15
C HIS A 116 13.68 3.53 -0.17
N ALA A 117 13.25 3.83 1.06
CA ALA A 117 12.95 2.79 2.04
C ALA A 117 11.76 1.94 1.58
N ALA A 118 10.75 2.57 0.96
CA ALA A 118 9.61 1.85 0.39
C ALA A 118 10.06 0.98 -0.79
N HIS A 119 10.91 1.51 -1.67
CA HIS A 119 11.45 0.71 -2.78
C HIS A 119 12.14 -0.56 -2.28
N ARG A 120 12.97 -0.42 -1.24
CA ARG A 120 13.68 -1.57 -0.66
C ARG A 120 12.71 -2.58 -0.04
N LEU A 121 11.67 -2.10 0.63
CA LEU A 121 10.63 -2.96 1.19
C LEU A 121 9.96 -3.78 0.08
N TYR A 122 9.54 -3.12 -0.98
CA TYR A 122 8.86 -3.79 -2.08
C TYR A 122 9.78 -4.79 -2.77
N GLU A 123 11.03 -4.41 -3.05
CA GLU A 123 11.99 -5.31 -3.68
C GLU A 123 12.25 -6.56 -2.83
N ARG A 124 12.39 -6.40 -1.51
CA ARG A 124 12.56 -7.53 -0.61
C ARG A 124 11.36 -8.47 -0.60
N ASN A 125 10.19 -7.96 -0.97
CA ASN A 125 8.97 -8.75 -1.01
C ASN A 125 8.58 -9.18 -2.43
N GLY A 126 9.52 -9.13 -3.36
CA GLY A 126 9.36 -9.73 -4.68
C GLY A 126 8.86 -8.80 -5.77
N PHE A 127 8.74 -7.51 -5.50
CA PHE A 127 8.36 -6.54 -6.53
C PHE A 127 9.57 -6.13 -7.37
N THR A 128 9.31 -5.86 -8.64
CA THR A 128 10.31 -5.33 -9.57
C THR A 128 9.77 -4.09 -10.26
N PHE A 129 10.66 -3.20 -10.69
CA PHE A 129 10.24 -1.98 -11.39
C PHE A 129 9.64 -2.32 -12.76
N CYS A 130 8.62 -1.56 -13.14
CA CYS A 130 7.92 -1.72 -14.42
C CYS A 130 7.49 -0.35 -14.94
N GLY A 131 6.82 -0.32 -16.09
CA GLY A 131 6.27 0.90 -16.66
C GLY A 131 4.94 1.29 -16.03
N PRO A 132 4.42 2.49 -16.36
CA PRO A 132 3.12 2.94 -15.88
C PRO A 132 1.99 1.99 -16.23
N PHE A 133 0.98 1.96 -15.38
CA PHE A 133 -0.22 1.14 -15.58
C PHE A 133 -1.46 1.97 -15.26
N GLY A 134 -2.63 1.46 -15.67
CA GLY A 134 -3.91 2.14 -15.43
C GLY A 134 -3.90 3.53 -16.06
N ASP A 135 -4.42 4.50 -15.32
CA ASP A 135 -4.52 5.88 -15.78
C ASP A 135 -3.34 6.75 -15.36
N TYR A 136 -2.29 6.15 -14.80
CA TYR A 136 -1.11 6.89 -14.36
C TYR A 136 -0.34 7.45 -15.53
N LYS A 137 0.17 8.67 -15.35
CA LYS A 137 1.06 9.31 -16.32
C LYS A 137 2.50 8.96 -15.99
N ASP A 138 3.33 8.89 -17.03
CA ASP A 138 4.76 8.64 -16.87
C ASP A 138 5.45 9.98 -16.54
N ILE A 139 5.53 10.28 -15.24
CA ILE A 139 6.18 11.50 -14.73
C ILE A 139 7.38 11.09 -13.85
N PRO A 140 8.43 11.96 -13.77
CA PRO A 140 9.64 11.60 -13.03
C PRO A 140 9.42 11.26 -11.55
N GLU A 141 8.42 11.88 -10.91
CA GLU A 141 8.15 11.66 -9.49
C GLU A 141 7.45 10.31 -9.20
N SER A 142 6.96 9.61 -10.22
CA SER A 142 6.24 8.35 -10.07
C SER A 142 7.06 7.19 -10.62
N LEU A 143 7.29 6.19 -9.78
CA LEU A 143 7.86 4.91 -10.17
C LEU A 143 6.80 3.83 -10.00
N PHE A 144 6.91 2.77 -10.79
CA PHE A 144 5.92 1.71 -10.83
C PHE A 144 6.59 0.36 -10.59
N MET A 145 5.91 -0.50 -9.83
CA MET A 145 6.42 -1.83 -9.52
C MET A 145 5.33 -2.87 -9.66
N VAL A 146 5.74 -4.11 -9.92
CA VAL A 146 4.82 -5.22 -10.12
C VAL A 146 5.37 -6.48 -9.44
N LYS A 147 4.45 -7.29 -8.92
CA LYS A 147 4.78 -8.64 -8.43
C LYS A 147 3.81 -9.63 -9.03
N SER A 148 4.32 -10.69 -9.67
CA SER A 148 3.50 -11.80 -10.14
C SER A 148 3.05 -12.65 -8.95
N LEU A 149 1.77 -13.02 -8.94
CA LEU A 149 1.21 -13.94 -7.94
C LEU A 149 1.05 -15.35 -8.50
N GLU A 150 1.41 -15.57 -9.76
CA GLU A 150 1.34 -16.89 -10.36
C GLU A 150 2.40 -17.78 -9.72
N THR A 151 1.99 -18.98 -9.36
CA THR A 151 2.91 -19.98 -8.81
C THR A 151 3.60 -20.70 -9.95
N ASP A 152 4.92 -20.80 -9.86
CA ASP A 152 5.69 -21.64 -10.77
C ASP A 152 5.38 -23.10 -10.45
N GLN A 153 5.15 -23.86 -11.48
CA GLN A 153 4.84 -25.29 -11.36
C GLN A 153 6.08 -26.11 -11.72
#